data_3fe10904c74e13d58951b451d5215f14
#
_entry.id   3fe10904c74e13d58951b451d5215f14
#
_cell.length_a   1.000
_cell.length_b   1.000
_cell.length_c   1.000
_cell.angle_alpha   90.00
_cell.angle_beta   90.00
_cell.angle_gamma   90.00
#
_symmetry.space_group_name_H-M   'P 1'
#
loop_
_entity.id
_entity.type
_entity.pdbx_description
1 polymer ?
#
loop_
_entity_poly.entity_id
_entity_poly.type
_entity_poly.pdbx_seq_one_letter_code
_entity_poly.pdbx_strand_id
1 'polypeptide(L)'
;MAIDAPLTIERKEGKAPSTVIFHLNGPLTLRNMFDFQSMLRGGEPPAVTIIDLTGVPYMDSTGMGMIVNHFVRCQAKGVKLIVAGVNPRVIELFKLTKVDTVIPITATVEEAEARV
;
A
#
# COMPACT_ATOMS: atom_id res chain seq x y z
N MET A 1 21.33 -3.26 -19.80
CA MET A 1 19.92 -3.49 -19.70
C MET A 1 19.39 -3.08 -18.33
N ALA A 2 18.31 -2.37 -18.32
CA ALA A 2 17.74 -1.98 -17.07
C ALA A 2 16.98 -3.16 -16.46
N ILE A 3 17.33 -3.49 -15.24
CA ILE A 3 16.60 -4.47 -14.45
C ILE A 3 15.82 -3.66 -13.42
N ASP A 4 14.57 -4.01 -13.21
CA ASP A 4 13.79 -3.34 -12.17
C ASP A 4 14.50 -3.46 -10.83
N ALA A 5 14.57 -2.37 -10.11
CA ALA A 5 15.11 -2.39 -8.77
C ALA A 5 14.27 -3.35 -7.91
N PRO A 6 14.90 -4.04 -6.98
CA PRO A 6 14.14 -4.91 -6.08
C PRO A 6 13.20 -4.07 -5.21
N LEU A 7 12.05 -4.64 -4.91
CA LEU A 7 11.12 -4.07 -3.93
C LEU A 7 11.55 -4.54 -2.54
N THR A 8 11.74 -3.59 -1.65
CA THR A 8 11.91 -3.91 -0.23
C THR A 8 10.69 -3.47 0.54
N ILE A 9 10.28 -4.28 1.50
CA ILE A 9 9.09 -4.02 2.31
C ILE A 9 9.48 -4.14 3.77
N GLU A 10 9.21 -3.08 4.53
CA GLU A 10 9.45 -3.08 5.96
C GLU A 10 8.11 -2.97 6.68
N ARG A 11 7.85 -3.90 7.58
CA ARG A 11 6.63 -3.89 8.38
C ARG A 11 6.94 -3.27 9.73
N LYS A 12 6.21 -2.23 10.08
CA LYS A 12 6.33 -1.56 11.38
C LYS A 12 4.98 -1.43 12.05
N GLU A 13 5.00 -1.35 13.37
CA GLU A 13 3.80 -1.02 14.12
C GLU A 13 3.59 0.49 14.12
N GLY A 14 2.33 0.91 13.98
CA GLY A 14 1.97 2.32 14.05
C GLY A 14 1.83 2.78 15.50
N LYS A 15 1.55 4.07 15.67
CA LYS A 15 1.37 4.69 16.98
C LYS A 15 0.12 4.20 17.68
N ALA A 16 -0.97 4.04 16.93
CA ALA A 16 -2.21 3.53 17.49
C ALA A 16 -2.14 2.00 17.63
N PRO A 17 -2.80 1.44 18.66
CA PRO A 17 -2.84 -0.02 18.83
C PRO A 17 -3.39 -0.73 17.60
N SER A 18 -2.86 -1.91 17.31
CA SER A 18 -3.31 -2.76 16.20
C SER A 18 -3.23 -2.08 14.83
N THR A 19 -2.26 -1.19 14.65
CA THR A 19 -1.97 -0.52 13.39
C THR A 19 -0.65 -1.02 12.84
N VAL A 20 -0.65 -1.46 11.57
CA VAL A 20 0.56 -1.93 10.89
C VAL A 20 0.82 -1.05 9.69
N ILE A 21 2.08 -0.65 9.53
CA ILE A 21 2.54 0.15 8.40
C ILE A 21 3.49 -0.69 7.57
N PHE A 22 3.20 -0.78 6.27
CA PHE A 22 4.11 -1.41 5.30
C PHE A 22 4.81 -0.30 4.53
N HIS A 23 6.11 -0.15 4.76
CA HIS A 23 6.94 0.81 4.02
C HIS A 23 7.54 0.11 2.80
N LEU A 24 7.12 0.53 1.62
CA LEU A 24 7.59 -0.04 0.36
C LEU A 24 8.65 0.85 -0.25
N ASN A 25 9.75 0.25 -0.70
CA ASN A 25 10.80 0.94 -1.44
C ASN A 25 11.12 0.16 -2.71
N GLY A 26 10.95 0.79 -3.84
CA GLY A 26 11.13 0.18 -5.15
C GLY A 26 9.84 0.13 -5.94
N PRO A 27 9.92 -0.30 -7.20
CA PRO A 27 8.73 -0.36 -8.05
C PRO A 27 7.79 -1.48 -7.60
N LEU A 28 6.49 -1.23 -7.72
CA LEU A 28 5.46 -2.22 -7.41
C LEU A 28 4.87 -2.74 -8.72
N THR A 29 5.40 -3.87 -9.18
CA THR A 29 5.10 -4.42 -10.50
C THR A 29 4.84 -5.92 -10.42
N LEU A 30 4.52 -6.52 -11.57
CA LEU A 30 4.34 -7.95 -11.69
C LEU A 30 5.52 -8.75 -11.12
N ARG A 31 6.75 -8.24 -11.28
CA ARG A 31 7.95 -8.93 -10.77
C ARG A 31 7.99 -9.04 -9.26
N ASN A 32 7.39 -8.06 -8.58
CA ASN A 32 7.46 -7.95 -7.12
C ASN A 32 6.19 -8.42 -6.43
N MET A 33 5.22 -8.94 -7.19
CA MET A 33 3.88 -9.22 -6.67
C MET A 33 3.89 -10.26 -5.55
N PHE A 34 4.72 -11.29 -5.66
CA PHE A 34 4.73 -12.34 -4.64
C PHE A 34 5.24 -11.84 -3.30
N ASP A 35 6.30 -11.04 -3.31
CA ASP A 35 6.86 -10.48 -2.09
C ASP A 35 5.84 -9.59 -1.39
N PHE A 36 5.21 -8.71 -2.15
CA PHE A 36 4.20 -7.80 -1.62
C PHE A 36 3.00 -8.58 -1.06
N GLN A 37 2.50 -9.51 -1.84
CA GLN A 37 1.35 -10.32 -1.44
C GLN A 37 1.64 -11.13 -0.17
N SER A 38 2.82 -11.73 -0.08
CA SER A 38 3.23 -12.49 1.10
C SER A 38 3.28 -11.63 2.35
N MET A 39 3.82 -10.41 2.23
CA MET A 39 3.90 -9.49 3.37
C MET A 39 2.52 -9.05 3.84
N LEU A 40 1.62 -8.75 2.90
CA LEU A 40 0.27 -8.31 3.24
C LEU A 40 -0.54 -9.42 3.95
N ARG A 41 -0.26 -10.66 3.63
CA ARG A 41 -1.00 -11.81 4.17
C ARG A 41 -0.39 -12.40 5.43
N GLY A 42 0.82 -11.97 5.80
CA GLY A 42 1.52 -12.50 6.96
C GLY A 42 0.93 -12.02 8.28
N GLY A 43 0.96 -12.89 9.27
CA GLY A 43 0.57 -12.56 10.63
C GLY A 43 -0.93 -12.40 10.84
N GLU A 44 -1.30 -11.98 12.04
CA GLU A 44 -2.69 -11.72 12.38
C GLU A 44 -3.17 -10.42 11.74
N PRO A 45 -4.43 -10.36 11.28
CA PRO A 45 -4.96 -9.11 10.72
C PRO A 45 -4.97 -8.00 11.76
N PRO A 46 -4.38 -6.83 11.46
CA PRO A 46 -4.47 -5.68 12.34
C PRO A 46 -5.84 -5.01 12.21
N ALA A 47 -6.14 -4.06 13.08
CA ALA A 47 -7.35 -3.25 12.92
C ALA A 47 -7.19 -2.23 11.79
N VAL A 48 -5.97 -1.74 11.58
CA VAL A 48 -5.66 -0.75 10.56
C VAL A 48 -4.38 -1.14 9.83
N THR A 49 -4.41 -1.05 8.49
CA THR A 49 -3.24 -1.24 7.64
C THR A 49 -2.96 0.06 6.89
N ILE A 50 -1.72 0.52 6.97
CA ILE A 50 -1.26 1.67 6.20
C ILE A 50 -0.21 1.16 5.22
N ILE A 51 -0.41 1.45 3.93
CA ILE A 51 0.58 1.12 2.90
C ILE A 51 1.28 2.42 2.52
N ASP A 52 2.55 2.52 2.87
CA ASP A 52 3.37 3.68 2.57
C ASP A 52 4.07 3.50 1.22
N LEU A 53 3.66 4.29 0.24
CA LEU A 53 4.19 4.27 -1.11
C LEU A 53 5.20 5.40 -1.38
N THR A 54 5.67 6.07 -0.33
CA THR A 54 6.64 7.18 -0.50
C THR A 54 7.87 6.75 -1.30
N GLY A 55 8.34 5.54 -1.07
CA GLY A 55 9.51 5.00 -1.76
C GLY A 55 9.19 4.26 -3.06
N VAL A 56 7.96 4.32 -3.55
CA VAL A 56 7.55 3.64 -4.79
C VAL A 56 7.55 4.64 -5.95
N PRO A 57 8.54 4.55 -6.86
CA PRO A 57 8.64 5.52 -7.96
C PRO A 57 7.56 5.31 -9.03
N TYR A 58 7.13 4.07 -9.23
CA TYR A 58 6.07 3.75 -10.18
C TYR A 58 5.48 2.38 -9.87
N MET A 59 4.29 2.13 -10.41
CA MET A 59 3.66 0.82 -10.35
C MET A 59 2.95 0.55 -11.66
N ASP A 60 2.73 -0.73 -11.96
CA ASP A 60 1.93 -1.14 -13.10
C ASP A 60 0.52 -1.53 -12.65
N SER A 61 -0.30 -2.00 -13.60
CA SER A 61 -1.67 -2.43 -13.29
C SER A 61 -1.72 -3.63 -12.35
N THR A 62 -0.69 -4.46 -12.34
CA THR A 62 -0.61 -5.59 -11.40
C THR A 62 -0.43 -5.08 -9.97
N GLY A 63 0.46 -4.09 -9.77
CA GLY A 63 0.67 -3.48 -8.47
C GLY A 63 -0.60 -2.81 -7.96
N MET A 64 -1.27 -2.07 -8.84
CA MET A 64 -2.54 -1.44 -8.51
C MET A 64 -3.59 -2.49 -8.12
N GLY A 65 -3.69 -3.55 -8.91
CA GLY A 65 -4.65 -4.63 -8.65
C GLY A 65 -4.42 -5.31 -7.31
N MET A 66 -3.18 -5.47 -6.89
CA MET A 66 -2.87 -6.06 -5.60
C MET A 66 -3.33 -5.17 -4.44
N ILE A 67 -3.16 -3.86 -4.57
CA ILE A 67 -3.63 -2.92 -3.55
C ILE A 67 -5.15 -2.97 -3.44
N VAL A 68 -5.83 -2.93 -4.58
CA VAL A 68 -7.29 -3.02 -4.63
C VAL A 68 -7.79 -4.33 -4.03
N ASN A 69 -7.15 -5.43 -4.40
CA ASN A 69 -7.51 -6.75 -3.88
C ASN A 69 -7.36 -6.81 -2.36
N HIS A 70 -6.28 -6.27 -1.84
CA HIS A 70 -6.05 -6.23 -0.41
C HIS A 70 -7.06 -5.33 0.29
N PHE A 71 -7.43 -4.22 -0.33
CA PHE A 71 -8.46 -3.34 0.20
C PHE A 71 -9.80 -4.07 0.36
N VAL A 72 -10.19 -4.83 -0.66
CA VAL A 72 -11.43 -5.63 -0.62
C VAL A 72 -11.36 -6.67 0.51
N ARG A 73 -10.23 -7.33 0.67
CA ARG A 73 -10.03 -8.30 1.75
C ARG A 73 -10.11 -7.63 3.13
N CYS A 74 -9.52 -6.45 3.25
CA CYS A 74 -9.58 -5.69 4.49
C CYS A 74 -11.02 -5.31 4.84
N GLN A 75 -11.79 -4.85 3.86
CA GLN A 75 -13.20 -4.53 4.08
C GLN A 75 -13.99 -5.73 4.57
N ALA A 76 -13.76 -6.89 3.98
CA ALA A 76 -14.45 -8.12 4.37
C ALA A 76 -14.14 -8.53 5.82
N LYS A 77 -12.98 -8.15 6.33
CA LYS A 77 -12.52 -8.47 7.68
C LYS A 77 -12.71 -7.33 8.69
N GLY A 78 -13.25 -6.21 8.25
CA GLY A 78 -13.38 -5.03 9.10
C GLY A 78 -12.07 -4.32 9.39
N VAL A 79 -11.05 -4.53 8.55
CA VAL A 79 -9.75 -3.85 8.65
C VAL A 79 -9.79 -2.57 7.84
N LYS A 80 -9.36 -1.46 8.43
CA LYS A 80 -9.25 -0.19 7.73
C LYS A 80 -7.94 -0.15 6.96
N LEU A 81 -7.99 0.24 5.69
CA LEU A 81 -6.79 0.40 4.85
C LEU A 81 -6.66 1.85 4.41
N ILE A 82 -5.45 2.39 4.58
CA ILE A 82 -5.10 3.74 4.10
C ILE A 82 -3.81 3.64 3.31
N VAL A 83 -3.77 4.32 2.16
CA VAL A 83 -2.56 4.44 1.34
C VAL A 83 -1.97 5.82 1.56
N ALA A 84 -0.66 5.89 1.78
CA ALA A 84 0.03 7.13 2.11
C ALA A 84 1.22 7.37 1.18
N GLY A 85 1.56 8.64 0.97
CA GLY A 85 2.80 9.03 0.31
C GLY A 85 2.83 8.81 -1.21
N VAL A 86 1.69 8.83 -1.86
CA VAL A 86 1.59 8.56 -3.30
C VAL A 86 2.15 9.74 -4.09
N ASN A 87 3.14 9.49 -4.96
CA ASN A 87 3.70 10.55 -5.80
C ASN A 87 2.76 10.89 -6.97
N PRO A 88 2.98 12.02 -7.69
CA PRO A 88 2.09 12.43 -8.79
C PRO A 88 1.92 11.39 -9.88
N ARG A 89 2.96 10.61 -10.17
CA ARG A 89 2.92 9.59 -11.22
C ARG A 89 2.02 8.43 -10.81
N VAL A 90 2.11 8.01 -9.56
CA VAL A 90 1.31 6.92 -9.03
C VAL A 90 -0.12 7.36 -8.78
N ILE A 91 -0.33 8.59 -8.28
CA ILE A 91 -1.68 9.09 -8.04
C ILE A 91 -2.48 9.19 -9.34
N GLU A 92 -1.80 9.47 -10.45
CA GLU A 92 -2.46 9.52 -11.74
C GLU A 92 -3.08 8.17 -12.11
N LEU A 93 -2.37 7.09 -11.85
CA LEU A 93 -2.89 5.75 -12.07
C LEU A 93 -4.12 5.48 -11.18
N PHE A 94 -4.07 5.92 -9.93
CA PHE A 94 -5.20 5.81 -9.01
C PHE A 94 -6.42 6.57 -9.53
N LYS A 95 -6.20 7.78 -10.05
CA LYS A 95 -7.28 8.60 -10.60
C LYS A 95 -7.88 8.02 -11.87
N LEU A 96 -7.02 7.51 -12.77
CA LEU A 96 -7.49 6.90 -14.02
C LEU A 96 -8.37 5.68 -13.78
N THR A 97 -8.08 4.92 -12.76
CA THR A 97 -8.85 3.73 -12.39
C THR A 97 -9.96 4.03 -11.38
N LYS A 98 -10.08 5.29 -10.94
CA LYS A 98 -11.03 5.75 -9.93
C LYS A 98 -10.86 5.09 -8.57
N VAL A 99 -9.73 4.47 -8.33
CA VAL A 99 -9.42 3.83 -7.05
C VAL A 99 -9.33 4.86 -5.92
N ASP A 100 -8.90 6.08 -6.25
CA ASP A 100 -8.84 7.18 -5.29
C ASP A 100 -10.20 7.57 -4.71
N THR A 101 -11.30 7.20 -5.35
CA THR A 101 -12.64 7.44 -4.82
C THR A 101 -13.07 6.41 -3.80
N VAL A 102 -12.37 5.30 -3.71
CA VAL A 102 -12.73 4.16 -2.86
C VAL A 102 -11.74 3.95 -1.72
N ILE A 103 -10.44 4.01 -2.03
CA ILE A 103 -9.38 3.80 -1.04
C ILE A 103 -8.94 5.15 -0.47
N PRO A 104 -8.96 5.33 0.86
CA PRO A 104 -8.45 6.56 1.47
C PRO A 104 -6.97 6.76 1.16
N ILE A 105 -6.60 7.94 0.72
CA ILE A 105 -5.24 8.31 0.38
C ILE A 105 -4.84 9.55 1.17
N THR A 106 -3.67 9.53 1.78
CA THR A 106 -3.10 10.69 2.47
C THR A 106 -1.75 11.06 1.86
N ALA A 107 -1.33 12.28 2.08
CA ALA A 107 -0.05 12.76 1.56
C ALA A 107 1.14 12.15 2.31
N THR A 108 0.96 11.85 3.59
CA THR A 108 2.03 11.32 4.45
C THR A 108 1.52 10.21 5.35
N VAL A 109 2.47 9.44 5.90
CA VAL A 109 2.16 8.41 6.89
C VAL A 109 1.60 9.04 8.16
N GLU A 110 2.10 10.21 8.55
CA GLU A 110 1.63 10.92 9.74
C GLU A 110 0.16 11.29 9.60
N GLU A 111 -0.26 11.73 8.43
CA GLU A 111 -1.66 12.02 8.17
C GLU A 111 -2.51 10.76 8.21
N ALA A 112 -1.98 9.66 7.70
CA ALA A 112 -2.68 8.38 7.75
C ALA A 112 -2.88 7.94 9.19
N GLU A 113 -1.84 8.04 10.01
CA GLU A 113 -1.93 7.68 11.43
C GLU A 113 -2.90 8.58 12.20
N ALA A 114 -3.04 9.83 11.78
CA ALA A 114 -3.98 10.75 12.41
C ALA A 114 -5.44 10.40 12.12
N ARG A 115 -5.70 9.62 11.10
CA ARG A 115 -7.05 9.18 10.72
C ARG A 115 -7.50 7.87 11.39
N VAL A 116 -6.62 7.28 12.14
CA VAL A 116 -6.87 5.97 12.77
C VAL A 116 -7.67 6.08 14.08
#